data_251a699302a628cee7e00bff8b27d1ff
#
_entry.id   251a699302a628cee7e00bff8b27d1ff
#
_cell.length_a   1.000
_cell.length_b   1.000
_cell.length_c   1.000
_cell.angle_alpha   90.00
_cell.angle_beta   90.00
_cell.angle_gamma   90.00
#
_symmetry.space_group_name_H-M   'P 1'
#
loop_
_entity.id
_entity.type
_entity.pdbx_description
1 polymer ?
#
loop_
_entity_poly.entity_id
_entity_poly.type
_entity_poly.pdbx_seq_one_letter_code
_entity_poly.pdbx_strand_id
1 'polypeptide(L)'
;GWDVVKKNEWIAPMYWEKENGEWVTRDFAGKRKINPDEPVCHVSFYEAAAYCKWANKRLPTEAEWEKAALWNDEKKIKTEFPWGNEKPTQQHANLLESNIWNCCEVGSYENGKSSYGCYQMIGDVWEWTSSEFVGYPGFKSGFDEYNDKWFTNQKVLRGGSFGTPSKSIRGSYRNFFRLDERWLISGFRCVENI
;
A
#
# COMPACT_ATOMS: atom_id res chain seq x y z
N GLY A 1 -12.42 -15.26 3.65
CA GLY A 1 -12.39 -14.09 2.76
C GLY A 1 -13.51 -14.14 1.72
N TRP A 2 -13.63 -15.26 0.99
CA TRP A 2 -14.66 -15.40 -0.06
C TRP A 2 -16.09 -15.25 0.48
N ASP A 3 -16.35 -15.76 1.67
CA ASP A 3 -17.69 -15.60 2.28
C ASP A 3 -18.00 -14.17 2.66
N VAL A 4 -16.98 -13.41 3.07
CA VAL A 4 -17.10 -11.96 3.31
C VAL A 4 -17.43 -11.23 2.01
N VAL A 5 -16.73 -11.52 0.93
CA VAL A 5 -16.96 -10.94 -0.41
C VAL A 5 -18.40 -11.22 -0.87
N LYS A 6 -18.84 -12.47 -0.79
CA LYS A 6 -20.21 -12.86 -1.18
C LYS A 6 -21.28 -12.22 -0.31
N LYS A 7 -21.09 -12.24 1.01
CA LYS A 7 -22.05 -11.67 1.97
C LYS A 7 -22.27 -10.18 1.75
N ASN A 8 -21.22 -9.46 1.36
CA ASN A 8 -21.27 -8.02 1.14
C ASN A 8 -21.47 -7.65 -0.35
N GLU A 9 -21.66 -8.64 -1.22
CA GLU A 9 -21.88 -8.43 -2.66
C GLU A 9 -20.77 -7.59 -3.33
N TRP A 10 -19.52 -7.77 -2.93
CA TRP A 10 -18.40 -7.02 -3.51
C TRP A 10 -18.07 -7.56 -4.90
N ILE A 11 -18.36 -6.77 -5.92
CA ILE A 11 -18.14 -7.11 -7.33
C ILE A 11 -16.98 -6.34 -7.97
N ALA A 12 -16.48 -5.30 -7.30
CA ALA A 12 -15.40 -4.43 -7.77
C ALA A 12 -14.75 -3.73 -6.57
N PRO A 13 -13.59 -3.05 -6.72
CA PRO A 13 -13.04 -2.15 -5.72
C PRO A 13 -14.08 -1.15 -5.22
N MET A 14 -13.97 -0.73 -3.96
CA MET A 14 -14.89 0.26 -3.41
C MET A 14 -14.81 1.55 -4.23
N TYR A 15 -15.95 2.23 -4.40
CA TYR A 15 -16.11 3.44 -5.23
C TYR A 15 -16.01 3.22 -6.75
N TRP A 16 -15.91 1.97 -7.23
CA TRP A 16 -16.08 1.68 -8.64
C TRP A 16 -17.57 1.43 -8.95
N GLU A 17 -18.05 2.04 -10.00
CA GLU A 17 -19.43 1.93 -10.48
C GLU A 17 -19.44 1.58 -11.97
N LYS A 18 -20.50 0.93 -12.44
CA LYS A 18 -20.71 0.71 -13.88
C LYS A 18 -21.63 1.77 -14.45
N GLU A 19 -21.15 2.49 -15.47
CA GLU A 19 -21.93 3.45 -16.25
C GLU A 19 -21.85 3.11 -17.73
N ASN A 20 -23.00 2.93 -18.37
CA ASN A 20 -23.09 2.58 -19.81
C ASN A 20 -22.18 1.39 -20.21
N GLY A 21 -21.99 0.43 -19.32
CA GLY A 21 -21.14 -0.75 -19.54
C GLY A 21 -19.65 -0.56 -19.20
N GLU A 22 -19.19 0.65 -18.98
CA GLU A 22 -17.82 0.96 -18.60
C GLU A 22 -17.66 1.12 -17.07
N TRP A 23 -16.49 0.76 -16.55
CA TRP A 23 -16.15 1.02 -15.15
C TRP A 23 -15.64 2.46 -14.97
N VAL A 24 -16.19 3.14 -13.98
CA VAL A 24 -15.75 4.45 -13.51
C VAL A 24 -15.44 4.39 -12.02
N THR A 25 -14.59 5.26 -11.54
CA THR A 25 -14.29 5.42 -10.11
C THR A 25 -14.68 6.81 -9.64
N ARG A 26 -14.96 6.89 -8.34
CA ARG A 26 -15.13 8.18 -7.66
C ARG A 26 -13.98 8.36 -6.67
N ASP A 27 -13.26 9.43 -6.81
CA ASP A 27 -12.18 9.86 -5.93
C ASP A 27 -12.41 11.29 -5.40
N PHE A 28 -11.41 11.90 -4.77
CA PHE A 28 -11.53 13.25 -4.22
C PHE A 28 -11.67 14.34 -5.30
N ALA A 29 -11.23 14.08 -6.52
CA ALA A 29 -11.38 14.99 -7.64
C ALA A 29 -12.75 14.87 -8.34
N GLY A 30 -13.51 13.83 -8.03
CA GLY A 30 -14.83 13.57 -8.61
C GLY A 30 -14.92 12.19 -9.27
N LYS A 31 -15.81 12.10 -10.27
CA LYS A 31 -16.04 10.86 -11.02
C LYS A 31 -15.23 10.86 -12.31
N ARG A 32 -14.53 9.76 -12.58
CA ARG A 32 -13.69 9.60 -13.77
C ARG A 32 -13.62 8.17 -14.28
N LYS A 33 -13.21 7.98 -15.51
CA LYS A 33 -12.89 6.66 -16.05
C LYS A 33 -11.73 6.04 -15.29
N ILE A 34 -11.75 4.71 -15.18
CA ILE A 34 -10.61 3.95 -14.64
C ILE A 34 -9.42 4.11 -15.60
N ASN A 35 -8.28 4.50 -15.04
CA ASN A 35 -7.01 4.44 -15.77
C ASN A 35 -6.33 3.10 -15.45
N PRO A 36 -6.10 2.21 -16.44
CA PRO A 36 -5.51 0.90 -16.21
C PRO A 36 -4.04 0.95 -15.76
N ASP A 37 -3.37 2.07 -15.97
CA ASP A 37 -1.97 2.26 -15.61
C ASP A 37 -1.76 2.78 -14.17
N GLU A 38 -2.85 3.09 -13.48
CA GLU A 38 -2.81 3.49 -12.05
C GLU A 38 -2.89 2.26 -11.13
N PRO A 39 -2.33 2.35 -9.91
CA PRO A 39 -2.57 1.35 -8.89
C PRO A 39 -4.07 1.21 -8.58
N VAL A 40 -4.55 -0.01 -8.40
CA VAL A 40 -5.88 -0.21 -7.84
C VAL A 40 -5.93 0.38 -6.43
N CYS A 41 -7.03 1.06 -6.12
CA CYS A 41 -7.23 1.69 -4.82
C CYS A 41 -8.55 1.24 -4.18
N HIS A 42 -8.65 1.36 -2.85
CA HIS A 42 -9.84 1.02 -2.07
C HIS A 42 -10.22 -0.46 -2.15
N VAL A 43 -9.22 -1.33 -1.98
CA VAL A 43 -9.39 -2.79 -1.91
C VAL A 43 -9.04 -3.32 -0.53
N SER A 44 -9.78 -4.36 -0.10
CA SER A 44 -9.50 -5.10 1.12
C SER A 44 -8.30 -6.03 0.96
N PHE A 45 -7.79 -6.54 2.09
CA PHE A 45 -6.81 -7.62 2.07
C PHE A 45 -7.31 -8.85 1.30
N TYR A 46 -8.60 -9.20 1.45
CA TYR A 46 -9.20 -10.36 0.78
C TYR A 46 -9.17 -10.21 -0.74
N GLU A 47 -9.51 -9.03 -1.26
CA GLU A 47 -9.48 -8.75 -2.71
C GLU A 47 -8.04 -8.80 -3.24
N ALA A 48 -7.10 -8.18 -2.53
CA ALA A 48 -5.69 -8.19 -2.88
C ALA A 48 -5.11 -9.61 -2.91
N ALA A 49 -5.38 -10.42 -1.87
CA ALA A 49 -4.93 -11.80 -1.80
C ALA A 49 -5.59 -12.70 -2.86
N ALA A 50 -6.87 -12.47 -3.16
CA ALA A 50 -7.59 -13.21 -4.20
C ALA A 50 -7.01 -12.92 -5.58
N TYR A 51 -6.74 -11.65 -5.89
CA TYR A 51 -6.08 -11.27 -7.15
C TYR A 51 -4.70 -11.90 -7.29
N CYS A 52 -3.87 -11.81 -6.24
CA CYS A 52 -2.54 -12.42 -6.26
C CYS A 52 -2.64 -13.93 -6.55
N LYS A 53 -3.56 -14.63 -5.88
CA LYS A 53 -3.78 -16.06 -6.12
C LYS A 53 -4.23 -16.36 -7.55
N TRP A 54 -5.17 -15.58 -8.08
CA TRP A 54 -5.62 -15.70 -9.48
C TRP A 54 -4.48 -15.48 -10.47
N ALA A 55 -3.60 -14.52 -10.21
CA ALA A 55 -2.43 -14.21 -11.03
C ALA A 55 -1.26 -15.19 -10.83
N ASN A 56 -1.43 -16.27 -10.05
CA ASN A 56 -0.35 -17.19 -9.64
C ASN A 56 0.81 -16.50 -8.93
N LYS A 57 0.47 -15.50 -8.10
CA LYS A 57 1.39 -14.68 -7.30
C LYS A 57 0.95 -14.69 -5.84
N ARG A 58 1.65 -13.94 -5.01
CA ARG A 58 1.28 -13.70 -3.63
C ARG A 58 1.54 -12.25 -3.21
N LEU A 59 0.97 -11.85 -2.09
CA LEU A 59 1.38 -10.61 -1.42
C LEU A 59 2.78 -10.79 -0.81
N PRO A 60 3.60 -9.74 -0.79
CA PRO A 60 4.86 -9.75 -0.05
C PRO A 60 4.59 -9.88 1.45
N THR A 61 5.51 -10.49 2.18
CA THR A 61 5.62 -10.26 3.61
C THR A 61 6.09 -8.82 3.88
N GLU A 62 5.85 -8.32 5.09
CA GLU A 62 6.35 -7.00 5.50
C GLU A 62 7.87 -6.91 5.36
N ALA A 63 8.59 -7.97 5.71
CA ALA A 63 10.05 -8.02 5.61
C ALA A 63 10.55 -7.97 4.15
N GLU A 64 9.89 -8.70 3.25
CA GLU A 64 10.20 -8.65 1.80
C GLU A 64 9.94 -7.26 1.24
N TRP A 65 8.80 -6.67 1.59
CA TRP A 65 8.45 -5.31 1.18
C TRP A 65 9.52 -4.31 1.66
N GLU A 66 9.88 -4.37 2.94
CA GLU A 66 10.85 -3.45 3.54
C GLU A 66 12.25 -3.62 2.93
N LYS A 67 12.67 -4.87 2.67
CA LYS A 67 13.94 -5.14 2.00
C LYS A 67 13.94 -4.55 0.59
N ALA A 68 12.89 -4.80 -0.20
CA ALA A 68 12.78 -4.28 -1.56
C ALA A 68 12.76 -2.75 -1.61
N ALA A 69 12.16 -2.10 -0.59
CA ALA A 69 12.09 -0.65 -0.50
C ALA A 69 13.41 -0.01 -0.04
N LEU A 70 14.05 -0.53 1.00
CA LEU A 70 15.02 0.21 1.80
C LEU A 70 16.44 -0.34 1.78
N TRP A 71 16.63 -1.60 1.36
CA TRP A 71 17.95 -2.19 1.38
C TRP A 71 18.72 -1.87 0.10
N ASN A 72 19.91 -1.31 0.26
CA ASN A 72 20.86 -1.14 -0.84
C ASN A 72 21.88 -2.28 -0.79
N ASP A 73 21.82 -3.20 -1.74
CA ASP A 73 22.66 -4.40 -1.74
C ASP A 73 24.10 -4.12 -2.11
N GLU A 74 24.37 -3.10 -2.91
CA GLU A 74 25.74 -2.69 -3.30
C GLU A 74 26.46 -2.07 -2.10
N LYS A 75 25.80 -1.15 -1.41
CA LYS A 75 26.37 -0.42 -0.27
C LYS A 75 26.23 -1.18 1.06
N LYS A 76 25.45 -2.28 1.11
CA LYS A 76 25.13 -3.07 2.32
C LYS A 76 24.56 -2.19 3.46
N ILE A 77 23.72 -1.23 3.12
CA ILE A 77 23.08 -0.32 4.09
C ILE A 77 21.56 -0.31 3.89
N LYS A 78 20.86 -0.03 4.98
CA LYS A 78 19.44 0.31 4.96
C LYS A 78 19.28 1.83 4.91
N THR A 79 18.42 2.32 4.01
CA THR A 79 18.09 3.73 3.86
C THR A 79 16.78 4.09 4.57
N GLU A 80 16.53 5.37 4.81
CA GLU A 80 15.27 5.85 5.39
C GLU A 80 14.11 5.79 4.39
N PHE A 81 14.42 6.04 3.11
CA PHE A 81 13.48 6.01 1.98
C PHE A 81 14.02 5.16 0.84
N PRO A 82 13.18 4.75 -0.13
CA PRO A 82 13.62 3.95 -1.28
C PRO A 82 14.79 4.57 -2.07
N TRP A 83 14.78 5.88 -2.25
CA TRP A 83 15.79 6.66 -2.97
C TRP A 83 17.01 7.03 -2.14
N GLY A 84 17.00 6.81 -0.83
CA GLY A 84 18.10 7.16 0.07
C GLY A 84 17.64 7.79 1.38
N ASN A 85 18.37 8.79 1.87
CA ASN A 85 18.08 9.45 3.16
C ASN A 85 17.59 10.91 3.00
N GLU A 86 17.42 11.37 1.77
CA GLU A 86 16.86 12.70 1.51
C GLU A 86 15.37 12.72 1.80
N LYS A 87 14.89 13.82 2.37
CA LYS A 87 13.47 13.99 2.69
C LYS A 87 12.62 13.94 1.41
N PRO A 88 11.39 13.39 1.50
CA PRO A 88 10.49 13.31 0.37
C PRO A 88 10.22 14.68 -0.26
N THR A 89 10.19 14.71 -1.57
CA THR A 89 9.74 15.83 -2.38
C THR A 89 8.70 15.34 -3.40
N GLN A 90 8.05 16.26 -4.10
CA GLN A 90 7.12 15.96 -5.18
C GLN A 90 7.77 15.23 -6.38
N GLN A 91 9.10 15.14 -6.44
CA GLN A 91 9.81 14.38 -7.46
C GLN A 91 10.03 12.91 -7.06
N HIS A 92 9.90 12.59 -5.77
CA HIS A 92 10.14 11.26 -5.24
C HIS A 92 8.87 10.42 -5.10
N ALA A 93 7.75 11.04 -4.71
CA ALA A 93 6.54 10.29 -4.38
C ALA A 93 5.29 11.17 -4.43
N ASN A 94 4.15 10.54 -4.72
CA ASN A 94 2.84 11.14 -4.60
C ASN A 94 2.36 11.05 -3.14
N LEU A 95 2.50 12.14 -2.42
CA LEU A 95 2.10 12.34 -1.02
C LEU A 95 1.12 13.52 -0.93
N LEU A 96 0.63 13.83 0.28
CA LEU A 96 -0.36 14.87 0.51
C LEU A 96 0.02 16.21 -0.15
N GLU A 97 1.29 16.60 -0.06
CA GLU A 97 1.79 17.87 -0.57
C GLU A 97 1.87 17.92 -2.11
N SER A 98 1.67 16.79 -2.80
CA SER A 98 1.55 16.78 -4.28
C SER A 98 0.27 17.46 -4.76
N ASN A 99 -0.76 17.54 -3.90
CA ASN A 99 -2.09 18.11 -4.20
C ASN A 99 -2.80 17.47 -5.41
N ILE A 100 -2.43 16.24 -5.76
CA ILE A 100 -3.04 15.50 -6.88
C ILE A 100 -4.37 14.87 -6.46
N TRP A 101 -4.48 14.44 -5.19
CA TRP A 101 -5.66 13.84 -4.57
C TRP A 101 -6.14 12.55 -5.25
N ASN A 102 -5.26 11.89 -5.96
CA ASN A 102 -5.51 10.67 -6.71
C ASN A 102 -4.22 9.86 -6.86
N CYS A 103 -4.33 8.60 -7.31
CA CYS A 103 -3.18 7.81 -7.72
C CYS A 103 -2.54 8.38 -9.00
N CYS A 104 -1.24 8.18 -9.15
CA CYS A 104 -0.50 8.42 -10.38
C CYS A 104 -0.23 7.11 -11.10
N GLU A 105 0.00 7.17 -12.41
CA GLU A 105 0.41 6.02 -13.20
C GLU A 105 1.67 5.37 -12.64
N VAL A 106 1.73 4.05 -12.69
CA VAL A 106 2.90 3.29 -12.23
C VAL A 106 4.13 3.69 -13.06
N GLY A 107 5.22 4.00 -12.36
CA GLY A 107 6.45 4.46 -13.00
C GLY A 107 6.61 5.98 -13.11
N SER A 108 5.64 6.78 -12.64
CA SER A 108 5.70 8.25 -12.70
C SER A 108 6.85 8.86 -11.91
N TYR A 109 7.41 8.15 -10.93
CA TYR A 109 8.41 8.70 -10.00
C TYR A 109 9.78 8.02 -10.16
N GLU A 110 10.50 8.34 -11.23
CA GLU A 110 11.84 7.80 -11.50
C GLU A 110 12.83 8.06 -10.36
N ASN A 111 12.79 9.25 -9.77
CA ASN A 111 13.65 9.62 -8.65
C ASN A 111 13.24 8.96 -7.31
N GLY A 112 12.06 8.34 -7.25
CA GLY A 112 11.53 7.64 -6.09
C GLY A 112 11.82 6.13 -6.06
N LYS A 113 12.56 5.63 -7.04
CA LYS A 113 12.88 4.22 -7.21
C LYS A 113 13.77 3.69 -6.09
N SER A 114 13.54 2.46 -5.65
CA SER A 114 14.44 1.78 -4.73
C SER A 114 15.69 1.25 -5.44
N SER A 115 16.71 0.85 -4.67
CA SER A 115 17.92 0.23 -5.22
C SER A 115 17.66 -1.05 -5.99
N TYR A 116 16.55 -1.73 -5.74
CA TYR A 116 16.09 -2.90 -6.52
C TYR A 116 15.24 -2.52 -7.74
N GLY A 117 15.08 -1.23 -8.05
CA GLY A 117 14.29 -0.76 -9.19
C GLY A 117 12.77 -0.77 -8.95
N CYS A 118 12.31 -0.92 -7.72
CA CYS A 118 10.89 -0.86 -7.40
C CYS A 118 10.41 0.59 -7.38
N TYR A 119 9.39 0.88 -8.20
CA TYR A 119 8.73 2.18 -8.24
C TYR A 119 7.70 2.32 -7.13
N GLN A 120 7.45 3.56 -6.72
CA GLN A 120 6.32 3.97 -5.86
C GLN A 120 6.16 3.08 -4.61
N MET A 121 7.30 2.70 -4.00
CA MET A 121 7.30 2.05 -2.69
C MET A 121 6.84 3.01 -1.57
N ILE A 122 6.80 4.30 -1.86
CA ILE A 122 6.26 5.35 -1.00
C ILE A 122 5.26 6.16 -1.82
N GLY A 123 4.10 6.46 -1.21
CA GLY A 123 3.04 7.28 -1.81
C GLY A 123 2.00 6.45 -2.57
N ASP A 124 1.14 7.12 -3.28
CA ASP A 124 -0.02 6.61 -4.01
C ASP A 124 -1.00 5.84 -3.12
N VAL A 125 -0.72 4.59 -2.77
CA VAL A 125 -1.59 3.74 -1.95
C VAL A 125 -0.80 3.04 -0.85
N TRP A 126 -1.42 2.89 0.32
CA TRP A 126 -0.96 1.94 1.33
C TRP A 126 -1.00 0.52 0.76
N GLU A 127 0.09 -0.21 0.84
CA GLU A 127 0.18 -1.54 0.25
C GLU A 127 -0.02 -2.65 1.28
N TRP A 128 -1.02 -3.50 1.05
CA TRP A 128 -1.27 -4.69 1.85
C TRP A 128 -0.08 -5.65 1.77
N THR A 129 0.32 -6.15 2.94
CA THR A 129 1.28 -7.25 3.07
C THR A 129 0.60 -8.50 3.62
N SER A 130 1.20 -9.67 3.43
CA SER A 130 0.71 -10.93 4.02
C SER A 130 0.94 -11.03 5.53
N SER A 131 1.76 -10.14 6.11
CA SER A 131 2.16 -10.20 7.52
C SER A 131 1.04 -9.74 8.45
N GLU A 132 0.90 -10.47 9.58
CA GLU A 132 0.07 -10.02 10.70
C GLU A 132 0.71 -8.80 11.37
N PHE A 133 -0.14 -7.89 11.87
CA PHE A 133 0.34 -6.80 12.69
C PHE A 133 0.63 -7.33 14.10
N VAL A 134 1.90 -7.55 14.38
CA VAL A 134 2.40 -8.04 15.67
C VAL A 134 3.59 -7.20 16.12
N GLY A 135 3.90 -7.24 17.40
CA GLY A 135 5.12 -6.61 17.94
C GLY A 135 6.38 -7.27 17.36
N TYR A 136 7.40 -6.47 17.10
CA TYR A 136 8.72 -7.00 16.80
C TYR A 136 9.33 -7.69 18.04
N PRO A 137 10.31 -8.58 17.86
CA PRO A 137 11.01 -9.17 19.00
C PRO A 137 11.48 -8.11 19.99
N GLY A 138 11.17 -8.29 21.27
CA GLY A 138 11.49 -7.32 22.31
C GLY A 138 10.49 -6.15 22.46
N PHE A 139 9.37 -6.16 21.73
CA PHE A 139 8.32 -5.15 21.90
C PHE A 139 7.88 -5.08 23.36
N LYS A 140 7.77 -3.84 23.86
CA LYS A 140 7.13 -3.50 25.13
C LYS A 140 6.18 -2.35 24.87
N SER A 141 4.97 -2.44 25.40
CA SER A 141 4.01 -1.35 25.33
C SER A 141 4.58 -0.10 26.00
N GLY A 142 4.56 1.02 25.27
CA GLY A 142 4.96 2.32 25.80
C GLY A 142 3.79 3.16 26.29
N PHE A 143 2.57 2.80 25.87
CA PHE A 143 1.32 3.49 26.18
C PHE A 143 0.19 2.48 26.34
N ASP A 144 -0.75 2.78 27.23
CA ASP A 144 -1.92 1.91 27.45
C ASP A 144 -2.83 1.80 26.22
N GLU A 145 -2.91 2.86 25.41
CA GLU A 145 -3.68 2.88 24.17
C GLU A 145 -3.04 2.08 23.06
N TYR A 146 -1.70 2.00 23.01
CA TYR A 146 -0.90 1.31 22.00
C TYR A 146 -0.21 0.08 22.58
N ASN A 147 -1.00 -0.91 22.93
CA ASN A 147 -0.56 -2.19 23.47
C ASN A 147 -0.92 -3.35 22.54
N ASP A 148 -0.73 -4.56 22.99
CA ASP A 148 -0.97 -5.81 22.25
C ASP A 148 -2.44 -6.05 21.86
N LYS A 149 -3.41 -5.30 22.39
CA LYS A 149 -4.81 -5.38 21.95
C LYS A 149 -5.00 -5.11 20.46
N TRP A 150 -4.08 -4.35 19.85
CA TRP A 150 -4.09 -4.06 18.42
C TRP A 150 -3.52 -5.20 17.55
N PHE A 151 -2.90 -6.21 18.17
CA PHE A 151 -2.31 -7.35 17.47
C PHE A 151 -3.33 -8.46 17.15
N THR A 152 -4.58 -8.09 16.94
CA THR A 152 -5.65 -9.06 16.73
C THR A 152 -6.31 -8.82 15.38
N ASN A 153 -6.24 -9.83 14.50
CA ASN A 153 -6.93 -9.87 13.21
C ASN A 153 -6.70 -8.62 12.33
N GLN A 154 -5.44 -8.18 12.27
CA GLN A 154 -5.03 -7.05 11.44
C GLN A 154 -3.81 -7.40 10.60
N LYS A 155 -3.77 -6.87 9.39
CA LYS A 155 -2.62 -6.99 8.48
C LYS A 155 -1.85 -5.68 8.40
N VAL A 156 -0.55 -5.82 8.16
CA VAL A 156 0.33 -4.66 7.97
C VAL A 156 0.15 -4.09 6.57
N LEU A 157 0.06 -2.76 6.50
CA LEU A 157 0.20 -1.99 5.26
C LEU A 157 1.45 -1.12 5.34
N ARG A 158 2.07 -0.92 4.19
CA ARG A 158 3.32 -0.17 4.06
C ARG A 158 3.22 0.90 2.98
N GLY A 159 4.15 1.86 3.00
CA GLY A 159 4.39 2.81 1.91
C GLY A 159 3.71 4.17 2.03
N GLY A 160 2.65 4.32 2.78
CA GLY A 160 1.88 5.57 2.75
C GLY A 160 0.97 5.66 1.53
N SER A 161 0.29 6.77 1.39
CA SER A 161 -0.61 7.04 0.27
C SER A 161 -0.54 8.51 -0.14
N PHE A 162 -1.23 8.89 -1.21
CA PHE A 162 -1.35 10.31 -1.61
C PHE A 162 -2.02 11.18 -0.53
N GLY A 163 -2.68 10.59 0.47
CA GLY A 163 -3.23 11.29 1.63
C GLY A 163 -2.27 11.37 2.83
N THR A 164 -1.05 10.84 2.71
CA THR A 164 -0.08 10.80 3.82
C THR A 164 0.84 12.02 3.77
N PRO A 165 0.95 12.82 4.87
CA PRO A 165 1.89 13.94 4.91
C PRO A 165 3.34 13.49 4.81
N SER A 166 4.15 14.19 4.03
CA SER A 166 5.58 13.91 3.83
C SER A 166 6.39 13.93 5.13
N LYS A 167 5.97 14.72 6.10
CA LYS A 167 6.59 14.81 7.44
C LYS A 167 6.39 13.56 8.28
N SER A 168 5.35 12.80 8.01
CA SER A 168 4.99 11.62 8.80
C SER A 168 5.50 10.32 8.20
N ILE A 169 5.83 10.32 6.90
CA ILE A 169 6.22 9.11 6.19
C ILE A 169 7.70 8.79 6.36
N ARG A 170 8.00 7.52 6.44
CA ARG A 170 9.32 6.90 6.33
C ARG A 170 9.14 5.46 5.87
N GLY A 171 10.16 4.88 5.28
CA GLY A 171 10.07 3.51 4.76
C GLY A 171 9.76 2.45 5.82
N SER A 172 10.10 2.70 7.08
CA SER A 172 9.77 1.81 8.20
C SER A 172 8.38 2.02 8.80
N TYR A 173 7.59 3.00 8.32
CA TYR A 173 6.28 3.27 8.86
C TYR A 173 5.35 2.08 8.62
N ARG A 174 4.66 1.63 9.67
CA ARG A 174 3.68 0.55 9.66
C ARG A 174 2.29 1.12 9.83
N ASN A 175 1.38 0.80 8.93
CA ASN A 175 -0.04 0.96 9.15
C ASN A 175 -0.68 -0.42 9.30
N PHE A 176 -1.87 -0.50 9.87
CA PHE A 176 -2.53 -1.78 10.13
C PHE A 176 -4.04 -1.60 10.14
N PHE A 177 -4.74 -2.53 9.50
CA PHE A 177 -6.20 -2.53 9.44
C PHE A 177 -6.74 -3.95 9.43
N ARG A 178 -8.02 -4.08 9.71
CA ARG A 178 -8.75 -5.34 9.58
C ARG A 178 -8.82 -5.76 8.12
N LEU A 179 -8.92 -7.05 7.91
CA LEU A 179 -8.82 -7.67 6.59
C LEU A 179 -9.94 -7.28 5.63
N ASP A 180 -11.07 -6.83 6.15
CA ASP A 180 -12.29 -6.46 5.41
C ASP A 180 -12.42 -4.95 5.14
N GLU A 181 -11.50 -4.14 5.62
CA GLU A 181 -11.53 -2.69 5.42
C GLU A 181 -11.19 -2.31 3.97
N ARG A 182 -12.03 -1.49 3.35
CA ARG A 182 -11.91 -1.07 1.94
C ARG A 182 -11.87 0.44 1.74
N TRP A 183 -12.34 1.20 2.72
CA TRP A 183 -12.45 2.66 2.66
C TRP A 183 -11.11 3.39 2.63
N LEU A 184 -10.05 2.74 3.08
CA LEU A 184 -8.71 3.33 3.09
C LEU A 184 -8.16 3.47 1.67
N ILE A 185 -7.21 4.39 1.50
CA ILE A 185 -6.43 4.54 0.28
C ILE A 185 -5.41 3.39 0.24
N SER A 186 -5.89 2.18 -0.04
CA SER A 186 -5.12 0.94 -0.01
C SER A 186 -5.15 0.21 -1.33
N GLY A 187 -4.00 -0.29 -1.71
CA GLY A 187 -3.78 -1.17 -2.85
C GLY A 187 -2.79 -2.26 -2.45
N PHE A 188 -2.05 -2.80 -3.42
CA PHE A 188 -1.06 -3.86 -3.17
C PHE A 188 -0.10 -4.01 -4.34
N ARG A 189 1.00 -4.70 -4.09
CA ARG A 189 1.88 -5.25 -5.13
C ARG A 189 1.97 -6.76 -5.00
N CYS A 190 2.23 -7.42 -6.12
CA CYS A 190 2.42 -8.86 -6.16
C CYS A 190 3.90 -9.21 -6.16
N VAL A 191 4.23 -10.39 -5.59
CA VAL A 191 5.54 -11.02 -5.68
C VAL A 191 5.40 -12.45 -6.15
N GLU A 192 6.46 -12.98 -6.75
CA GLU A 192 6.57 -14.36 -7.20
C GLU A 192 7.54 -15.13 -6.28
N ASN A 193 7.33 -16.42 -6.15
CA ASN A 193 8.35 -17.30 -5.60
C ASN A 193 9.34 -17.65 -6.71
N ILE A 194 10.62 -17.56 -6.43
CA ILE A 194 11.69 -17.99 -7.31
C ILE A 194 11.95 -19.48 -7.08
#